data_a0aaca4e4a4343d48ff81d75ba9c8af9
#
_entry.id   a0aaca4e4a4343d48ff81d75ba9c8af9
#
_cell.length_a   1.000
_cell.length_b   1.000
_cell.length_c   1.000
_cell.angle_alpha   90.00
_cell.angle_beta   90.00
_cell.angle_gamma   90.00
#
_symmetry.space_group_name_H-M   'P 1'
#
loop_
_entity.id
_entity.type
_entity.pdbx_description
1 polymer ?
#
loop_
_entity_poly.entity_id
_entity_poly.type
_entity_poly.pdbx_seq_one_letter_code
_entity_poly.pdbx_strand_id
1 'polypeptide(L)'
;MVTIKDVALKSGFSITTVSKALNDYPDISDTTKKKILQLCDDMGYVPNLSARSLVTQKSYTIGVIFEEVAGVGLQHPLFSKILESFRTVVEAAGYDMLFLSKNMEKQNGSFLQHSKRKQVEAVFVLCSDFDTDEMRDLYKSQIPSVVIDYGFAGVKNITSNNQAGVRQAVTYLANLGHKKIANIYGADYLYIGGIRKKFFETSMKKLKLDLPEEYMVAGEFFSKEDGFRAMNQILELEDQPTAIFCASDMLAIGAIQAINQAGKSVPEDYSIIGFDGIDLGQMISPRLTTIKQDTTKMGKMAAKQILILIADKTKPRIAETITVDTYLINGETTKVLR
;
A
#
# COMPACT_ATOMS: atom_id res chain seq x y z
N MET A 1 -20.95 -31.95 14.24
CA MET A 1 -21.02 -30.47 14.16
C MET A 1 -22.48 -30.08 14.30
N VAL A 2 -22.82 -29.19 15.21
CA VAL A 2 -24.21 -28.73 15.41
C VAL A 2 -24.67 -27.95 14.16
N THR A 3 -25.89 -28.23 13.72
CA THR A 3 -26.49 -27.61 12.53
C THR A 3 -27.63 -26.66 12.90
N ILE A 4 -28.04 -25.78 11.98
CA ILE A 4 -29.21 -24.90 12.17
C ILE A 4 -30.51 -25.71 12.43
N LYS A 5 -30.58 -26.92 11.90
CA LYS A 5 -31.72 -27.84 12.16
C LYS A 5 -31.76 -28.25 13.62
N ASP A 6 -30.60 -28.51 14.23
CA ASP A 6 -30.52 -28.93 15.65
C ASP A 6 -30.92 -27.76 16.56
N VAL A 7 -30.50 -26.53 16.21
CA VAL A 7 -30.94 -25.32 16.93
C VAL A 7 -32.45 -25.10 16.80
N ALA A 8 -33.00 -25.28 15.59
CA ALA A 8 -34.44 -25.15 15.35
C ALA A 8 -35.23 -26.15 16.19
N LEU A 9 -34.80 -27.42 16.18
CA LEU A 9 -35.44 -28.50 16.96
C LEU A 9 -35.43 -28.18 18.47
N LYS A 10 -34.27 -27.72 19.00
CA LYS A 10 -34.12 -27.48 20.44
C LYS A 10 -34.77 -26.15 20.89
N SER A 11 -34.85 -25.15 20.01
CA SER A 11 -35.51 -23.90 20.31
C SER A 11 -37.02 -23.90 20.20
N GLY A 12 -37.59 -24.90 19.48
CA GLY A 12 -39.00 -24.95 19.12
C GLY A 12 -39.40 -23.96 18.01
N PHE A 13 -38.47 -23.32 17.38
CA PHE A 13 -38.72 -22.42 16.26
C PHE A 13 -38.45 -23.08 14.91
N SER A 14 -39.03 -22.52 13.84
CA SER A 14 -38.72 -22.96 12.48
C SER A 14 -37.27 -22.63 12.10
N ILE A 15 -36.67 -23.41 11.17
CA ILE A 15 -35.34 -23.08 10.60
C ILE A 15 -35.31 -21.65 10.05
N THR A 16 -36.39 -21.21 9.42
CA THR A 16 -36.54 -19.85 8.89
C THR A 16 -36.49 -18.80 10.00
N THR A 17 -37.17 -19.04 11.12
CA THR A 17 -37.16 -18.15 12.29
C THR A 17 -35.80 -18.06 12.91
N VAL A 18 -35.10 -19.20 13.09
CA VAL A 18 -33.73 -19.25 13.58
C VAL A 18 -32.78 -18.50 12.65
N SER A 19 -32.86 -18.71 11.33
CA SER A 19 -32.04 -18.03 10.33
C SER A 19 -32.29 -16.50 10.34
N LYS A 20 -33.55 -16.07 10.43
CA LYS A 20 -33.88 -14.64 10.52
C LYS A 20 -33.38 -14.00 11.81
N ALA A 21 -33.46 -14.69 12.95
CA ALA A 21 -32.93 -14.21 14.22
C ALA A 21 -31.40 -14.04 14.19
N LEU A 22 -30.67 -15.03 13.61
CA LEU A 22 -29.22 -14.99 13.43
C LEU A 22 -28.74 -13.87 12.48
N ASN A 23 -29.59 -13.46 11.55
CA ASN A 23 -29.28 -12.40 10.57
C ASN A 23 -29.92 -11.05 10.94
N ASP A 24 -30.42 -10.91 12.17
CA ASP A 24 -30.98 -9.67 12.74
C ASP A 24 -32.15 -9.06 11.94
N TYR A 25 -32.98 -9.89 11.36
CA TYR A 25 -34.16 -9.42 10.62
C TYR A 25 -35.15 -8.68 11.54
N PRO A 26 -35.74 -7.57 11.06
CA PRO A 26 -36.61 -6.70 11.89
C PRO A 26 -37.96 -7.34 12.23
N ASP A 27 -38.36 -8.36 11.52
CA ASP A 27 -39.63 -9.07 11.75
C ASP A 27 -39.56 -10.13 12.88
N ILE A 28 -38.39 -10.27 13.53
CA ILE A 28 -38.20 -11.13 14.73
C ILE A 28 -38.04 -10.24 15.97
N SER A 29 -38.84 -10.51 17.01
CA SER A 29 -38.73 -9.78 18.26
C SER A 29 -37.39 -9.93 18.95
N ASP A 30 -36.92 -8.88 19.65
CA ASP A 30 -35.63 -8.89 20.37
C ASP A 30 -35.57 -10.01 21.42
N THR A 31 -36.69 -10.33 22.06
CA THR A 31 -36.79 -11.44 23.01
C THR A 31 -36.53 -12.78 22.34
N THR A 32 -37.09 -13.01 21.14
CA THR A 32 -36.86 -14.22 20.36
C THR A 32 -35.42 -14.30 19.85
N LYS A 33 -34.87 -13.17 19.35
CA LYS A 33 -33.46 -13.10 18.95
C LYS A 33 -32.52 -13.49 20.08
N LYS A 34 -32.67 -12.87 21.25
CA LYS A 34 -31.85 -13.17 22.43
C LYS A 34 -31.92 -14.64 22.82
N LYS A 35 -33.12 -15.24 22.85
CA LYS A 35 -33.30 -16.65 23.17
C LYS A 35 -32.59 -17.58 22.19
N ILE A 36 -32.66 -17.30 20.90
CA ILE A 36 -32.03 -18.11 19.86
C ILE A 36 -30.51 -17.95 19.92
N LEU A 37 -29.99 -16.72 20.08
CA LEU A 37 -28.55 -16.47 20.17
C LEU A 37 -27.95 -17.18 21.40
N GLN A 38 -28.58 -17.08 22.57
CA GLN A 38 -28.13 -17.78 23.77
C GLN A 38 -28.10 -19.31 23.55
N LEU A 39 -29.14 -19.87 22.91
CA LEU A 39 -29.17 -21.27 22.61
C LEU A 39 -28.08 -21.70 21.62
N CYS A 40 -27.74 -20.88 20.64
CA CYS A 40 -26.63 -21.13 19.73
C CYS A 40 -25.31 -21.19 20.49
N ASP A 41 -25.05 -20.25 21.42
CA ASP A 41 -23.86 -20.24 22.25
C ASP A 41 -23.80 -21.48 23.13
N ASP A 42 -24.89 -21.85 23.82
CA ASP A 42 -24.99 -23.03 24.69
C ASP A 42 -24.75 -24.35 23.91
N MET A 43 -25.12 -24.40 22.63
CA MET A 43 -24.94 -25.57 21.77
C MET A 43 -23.59 -25.54 21.02
N GLY A 44 -22.81 -24.48 21.09
CA GLY A 44 -21.61 -24.32 20.26
C GLY A 44 -21.92 -24.26 18.77
N TYR A 45 -23.09 -23.75 18.39
CA TYR A 45 -23.47 -23.60 17.00
C TYR A 45 -22.80 -22.35 16.40
N VAL A 46 -22.00 -22.57 15.36
CA VAL A 46 -21.41 -21.49 14.57
C VAL A 46 -22.14 -21.41 13.23
N PRO A 47 -22.73 -20.25 12.88
CA PRO A 47 -23.37 -20.08 11.59
C PRO A 47 -22.41 -20.34 10.43
N ASN A 48 -22.85 -21.14 9.45
CA ASN A 48 -22.07 -21.40 8.26
C ASN A 48 -22.09 -20.13 7.36
N LEU A 49 -20.94 -19.47 7.24
CA LEU A 49 -20.78 -18.27 6.43
C LEU A 49 -21.15 -18.51 4.96
N SER A 50 -20.84 -19.69 4.40
CA SER A 50 -21.20 -20.03 3.02
C SER A 50 -22.73 -20.15 2.84
N ALA A 51 -23.44 -20.69 3.83
CA ALA A 51 -24.90 -20.73 3.79
C ALA A 51 -25.51 -19.32 3.95
N ARG A 52 -24.92 -18.48 4.78
CA ARG A 52 -25.33 -17.08 4.97
C ARG A 52 -25.10 -16.27 3.69
N SER A 53 -23.97 -16.45 3.01
CA SER A 53 -23.66 -15.73 1.77
C SER A 53 -24.61 -16.06 0.63
N LEU A 54 -25.10 -17.30 0.56
CA LEU A 54 -26.14 -17.70 -0.42
C LEU A 54 -27.47 -16.95 -0.22
N VAL A 55 -27.84 -16.68 1.04
CA VAL A 55 -29.09 -16.00 1.36
C VAL A 55 -28.97 -14.49 1.26
N THR A 56 -27.84 -13.92 1.76
CA THR A 56 -27.63 -12.49 1.82
C THR A 56 -26.96 -11.91 0.57
N GLN A 57 -26.39 -12.75 -0.29
CA GLN A 57 -25.53 -12.39 -1.41
C GLN A 57 -24.32 -11.53 -0.98
N LYS A 58 -23.91 -11.66 0.29
CA LYS A 58 -22.74 -10.98 0.88
C LYS A 58 -21.78 -12.00 1.42
N SER A 59 -20.52 -11.94 0.97
CA SER A 59 -19.45 -12.81 1.45
C SER A 59 -18.69 -12.24 2.65
N TYR A 60 -18.83 -10.93 2.89
CA TYR A 60 -18.04 -10.19 3.87
C TYR A 60 -16.53 -10.40 3.69
N THR A 61 -16.09 -10.57 2.45
CA THR A 61 -14.70 -10.83 2.12
C THR A 61 -14.17 -9.79 1.14
N ILE A 62 -13.04 -9.20 1.47
CA ILE A 62 -12.29 -8.28 0.60
C ILE A 62 -11.05 -9.01 0.09
N GLY A 63 -10.87 -9.03 -1.23
CA GLY A 63 -9.64 -9.54 -1.84
C GLY A 63 -8.50 -8.56 -1.70
N VAL A 64 -7.30 -9.06 -1.45
CA VAL A 64 -6.06 -8.25 -1.40
C VAL A 64 -5.10 -8.77 -2.45
N ILE A 65 -4.64 -7.89 -3.34
CA ILE A 65 -3.57 -8.18 -4.30
C ILE A 65 -2.29 -7.53 -3.79
N PHE A 66 -1.28 -8.36 -3.60
CA PHE A 66 0.04 -7.91 -3.18
C PHE A 66 1.11 -8.76 -3.89
N GLU A 67 1.68 -8.21 -4.96
CA GLU A 67 2.78 -8.78 -5.73
C GLU A 67 3.96 -7.82 -5.69
N GLU A 68 4.76 -7.94 -4.67
CA GLU A 68 5.95 -7.13 -4.50
C GLU A 68 7.13 -7.82 -5.21
N VAL A 69 7.85 -7.06 -6.06
CA VAL A 69 8.89 -7.62 -6.97
C VAL A 69 10.30 -7.64 -6.38
N ALA A 70 10.57 -6.89 -5.32
CA ALA A 70 11.88 -6.91 -4.66
C ALA A 70 12.11 -8.18 -3.81
N GLY A 71 11.13 -9.07 -3.69
CA GLY A 71 11.24 -10.34 -2.99
C GLY A 71 11.16 -10.25 -1.47
N VAL A 72 10.80 -9.07 -0.93
CA VAL A 72 10.67 -8.84 0.53
C VAL A 72 9.29 -9.30 1.03
N GLY A 73 8.30 -9.32 0.17
CA GLY A 73 6.94 -9.74 0.47
C GLY A 73 6.28 -8.88 1.56
N LEU A 74 5.50 -9.51 2.43
CA LEU A 74 4.78 -8.81 3.51
C LEU A 74 5.69 -8.16 4.56
N GLN A 75 6.99 -8.43 4.54
CA GLN A 75 7.97 -7.76 5.40
C GLN A 75 8.35 -6.36 4.88
N HIS A 76 7.89 -5.98 3.69
CA HIS A 76 8.17 -4.66 3.13
C HIS A 76 7.63 -3.56 4.07
N PRO A 77 8.53 -2.69 4.63
CA PRO A 77 8.19 -1.85 5.79
C PRO A 77 7.12 -0.79 5.50
N LEU A 78 6.99 -0.34 4.25
CA LEU A 78 5.96 0.61 3.83
C LEU A 78 4.60 -0.09 3.69
N PHE A 79 4.56 -1.17 2.88
CA PHE A 79 3.32 -1.85 2.53
C PHE A 79 2.69 -2.56 3.72
N SER A 80 3.49 -3.14 4.63
CA SER A 80 2.98 -3.78 5.84
C SER A 80 2.19 -2.81 6.74
N LYS A 81 2.64 -1.55 6.86
CA LYS A 81 1.93 -0.52 7.63
C LYS A 81 0.62 -0.07 6.98
N ILE A 82 0.62 0.07 5.65
CA ILE A 82 -0.61 0.40 4.89
C ILE A 82 -1.62 -0.73 5.06
N LEU A 83 -1.18 -1.98 4.87
CA LEU A 83 -2.02 -3.16 4.99
C LEU A 83 -2.60 -3.32 6.39
N GLU A 84 -1.80 -3.15 7.43
CA GLU A 84 -2.23 -3.23 8.82
C GLU A 84 -3.29 -2.17 9.16
N SER A 85 -3.09 -0.95 8.69
CA SER A 85 -4.05 0.14 8.88
C SER A 85 -5.36 -0.10 8.12
N PHE A 86 -5.28 -0.70 6.92
CA PHE A 86 -6.42 -1.13 6.13
C PHE A 86 -7.18 -2.24 6.86
N ARG A 87 -6.47 -3.31 7.31
CA ARG A 87 -7.01 -4.45 8.04
C ARG A 87 -7.85 -4.02 9.25
N THR A 88 -7.27 -3.17 10.10
CA THR A 88 -7.94 -2.69 11.32
C THR A 88 -9.32 -2.09 11.03
N VAL A 89 -9.48 -1.36 9.92
CA VAL A 89 -10.77 -0.71 9.58
C VAL A 89 -11.76 -1.70 8.99
N VAL A 90 -11.32 -2.58 8.09
CA VAL A 90 -12.24 -3.52 7.43
C VAL A 90 -12.70 -4.62 8.37
N GLU A 91 -11.84 -5.12 9.26
CA GLU A 91 -12.21 -6.08 10.30
C GLU A 91 -13.21 -5.48 11.30
N ALA A 92 -13.02 -4.23 11.71
CA ALA A 92 -14.00 -3.53 12.55
C ALA A 92 -15.37 -3.36 11.87
N ALA A 93 -15.41 -3.38 10.53
CA ALA A 93 -16.63 -3.37 9.75
C ALA A 93 -17.19 -4.79 9.46
N GLY A 94 -16.58 -5.85 10.01
CA GLY A 94 -17.00 -7.24 9.86
C GLY A 94 -16.57 -7.91 8.57
N TYR A 95 -15.53 -7.41 7.90
CA TYR A 95 -14.98 -8.00 6.68
C TYR A 95 -13.72 -8.78 6.95
N ASP A 96 -13.63 -9.97 6.34
CA ASP A 96 -12.39 -10.75 6.25
C ASP A 96 -11.54 -10.31 5.07
N MET A 97 -10.21 -10.50 5.18
CA MET A 97 -9.28 -10.29 4.09
C MET A 97 -8.79 -11.61 3.50
N LEU A 98 -8.76 -11.70 2.18
CA LEU A 98 -8.26 -12.85 1.45
C LEU A 98 -7.19 -12.41 0.44
N PHE A 99 -5.96 -12.91 0.59
CA PHE A 99 -4.95 -12.72 -0.44
C PHE A 99 -5.31 -13.46 -1.72
N LEU A 100 -5.38 -12.72 -2.81
CA LEU A 100 -5.65 -13.26 -4.13
C LEU A 100 -4.35 -13.74 -4.80
N SER A 101 -4.44 -14.82 -5.55
CA SER A 101 -3.32 -15.42 -6.27
C SER A 101 -3.72 -15.77 -7.70
N LYS A 102 -2.77 -15.69 -8.63
CA LYS A 102 -2.90 -16.18 -10.02
C LYS A 102 -2.78 -17.69 -10.09
N ASN A 103 -1.97 -18.29 -9.23
CA ASN A 103 -1.67 -19.71 -9.22
C ASN A 103 -2.73 -20.48 -8.41
N MET A 104 -3.78 -20.93 -9.08
CA MET A 104 -4.82 -21.75 -8.48
C MET A 104 -4.78 -23.17 -9.06
N GLU A 105 -4.60 -24.18 -8.19
CA GLU A 105 -4.78 -25.61 -8.50
C GLU A 105 -4.14 -26.04 -9.84
N LYS A 106 -2.88 -25.68 -10.09
CA LYS A 106 -2.12 -26.02 -11.31
C LYS A 106 -2.67 -25.45 -12.64
N GLN A 107 -3.60 -24.52 -12.59
CA GLN A 107 -4.11 -23.81 -13.78
C GLN A 107 -3.68 -22.34 -13.74
N ASN A 108 -3.34 -21.79 -14.90
CA ASN A 108 -3.11 -20.36 -15.08
C ASN A 108 -4.43 -19.63 -14.85
N GLY A 109 -4.66 -19.16 -13.64
CA GLY A 109 -5.81 -18.36 -13.26
C GLY A 109 -5.51 -16.86 -13.37
N SER A 110 -6.55 -16.05 -13.14
CA SER A 110 -6.40 -14.61 -12.99
C SER A 110 -6.93 -14.13 -11.65
N PHE A 111 -6.51 -12.94 -11.20
CA PHE A 111 -7.06 -12.30 -10.02
C PHE A 111 -8.58 -12.13 -10.11
N LEU A 112 -9.08 -11.79 -11.30
CA LEU A 112 -10.52 -11.68 -11.53
C LEU A 112 -11.24 -13.02 -11.35
N GLN A 113 -10.69 -14.11 -11.87
CA GLN A 113 -11.27 -15.45 -11.69
C GLN A 113 -11.23 -15.87 -10.22
N HIS A 114 -10.11 -15.65 -9.53
CA HIS A 114 -10.01 -15.94 -8.09
C HIS A 114 -11.04 -15.12 -7.29
N SER A 115 -11.14 -13.83 -7.58
CA SER A 115 -12.12 -12.94 -6.94
C SER A 115 -13.56 -13.46 -7.11
N LYS A 116 -13.93 -13.87 -8.33
CA LYS A 116 -15.26 -14.42 -8.63
C LYS A 116 -15.51 -15.76 -7.90
N ARG A 117 -14.54 -16.67 -7.91
CA ARG A 117 -14.66 -17.98 -7.22
C ARG A 117 -14.83 -17.82 -5.71
N LYS A 118 -14.14 -16.89 -5.11
CA LYS A 118 -14.22 -16.59 -3.68
C LYS A 118 -15.33 -15.59 -3.34
N GLN A 119 -16.05 -15.09 -4.35
CA GLN A 119 -17.14 -14.13 -4.20
C GLN A 119 -16.74 -12.88 -3.42
N VAL A 120 -15.50 -12.39 -3.59
CA VAL A 120 -15.06 -11.18 -2.88
C VAL A 120 -15.91 -9.99 -3.30
N GLU A 121 -16.27 -9.13 -2.35
CA GLU A 121 -17.15 -7.98 -2.58
C GLU A 121 -16.41 -6.77 -3.15
N ALA A 122 -15.10 -6.69 -2.89
CA ALA A 122 -14.20 -5.67 -3.42
C ALA A 122 -12.77 -6.18 -3.45
N VAL A 123 -11.88 -5.47 -4.15
CA VAL A 123 -10.45 -5.78 -4.20
C VAL A 123 -9.63 -4.55 -3.78
N PHE A 124 -8.72 -4.77 -2.86
CA PHE A 124 -7.67 -3.83 -2.50
C PHE A 124 -6.36 -4.22 -3.19
N VAL A 125 -5.84 -3.36 -4.07
CA VAL A 125 -4.57 -3.58 -4.76
C VAL A 125 -3.51 -2.74 -4.08
N LEU A 126 -2.66 -3.39 -3.30
CA LEU A 126 -1.62 -2.73 -2.52
C LEU A 126 -0.33 -2.54 -3.33
N CYS A 127 0.04 -3.57 -4.09
CA CYS A 127 1.19 -3.57 -4.99
C CYS A 127 1.00 -4.66 -6.04
N SER A 128 1.30 -4.38 -7.30
CA SER A 128 1.28 -5.34 -8.41
C SER A 128 1.94 -4.71 -9.64
N ASP A 129 2.13 -5.50 -10.69
CA ASP A 129 2.31 -4.98 -12.05
C ASP A 129 0.95 -4.50 -12.56
N PHE A 130 0.71 -3.21 -12.42
CA PHE A 130 -0.61 -2.59 -12.66
C PHE A 130 -1.02 -2.53 -14.12
N ASP A 131 -0.08 -2.57 -15.08
CA ASP A 131 -0.33 -2.34 -16.51
C ASP A 131 -0.59 -3.60 -17.32
N THR A 132 -0.76 -4.74 -16.68
CA THR A 132 -1.09 -6.00 -17.35
C THR A 132 -2.55 -6.03 -17.83
N ASP A 133 -2.83 -6.78 -18.89
CA ASP A 133 -4.20 -6.99 -19.38
C ASP A 133 -5.08 -7.63 -18.30
N GLU A 134 -4.52 -8.51 -17.48
CA GLU A 134 -5.19 -9.13 -16.36
C GLU A 134 -5.69 -8.10 -15.33
N MET A 135 -4.86 -7.12 -14.97
CA MET A 135 -5.25 -6.06 -14.05
C MET A 135 -6.29 -5.13 -14.68
N ARG A 136 -6.15 -4.84 -15.99
CA ARG A 136 -7.16 -4.07 -16.73
C ARG A 136 -8.53 -4.76 -16.76
N ASP A 137 -8.55 -6.10 -16.90
CA ASP A 137 -9.80 -6.88 -16.85
C ASP A 137 -10.43 -6.84 -15.46
N LEU A 138 -9.63 -6.91 -14.40
CA LEU A 138 -10.12 -6.73 -13.03
C LEU A 138 -10.73 -5.34 -12.84
N TYR A 139 -10.05 -4.29 -13.27
CA TYR A 139 -10.52 -2.90 -13.12
C TYR A 139 -11.80 -2.60 -13.91
N LYS A 140 -11.96 -3.21 -15.10
CA LYS A 140 -13.17 -3.09 -15.91
C LYS A 140 -14.31 -3.97 -15.40
N SER A 141 -14.05 -4.91 -14.48
CA SER A 141 -15.07 -5.84 -13.97
C SER A 141 -16.07 -5.13 -13.07
N GLN A 142 -17.12 -5.85 -12.64
CA GLN A 142 -18.12 -5.34 -11.68
C GLN A 142 -17.62 -5.37 -10.23
N ILE A 143 -16.41 -5.90 -9.95
CA ILE A 143 -15.86 -5.93 -8.60
C ILE A 143 -15.21 -4.57 -8.30
N PRO A 144 -15.67 -3.84 -7.26
CA PRO A 144 -15.06 -2.56 -6.88
C PRO A 144 -13.59 -2.74 -6.51
N SER A 145 -12.74 -1.82 -6.96
CA SER A 145 -11.31 -1.88 -6.64
C SER A 145 -10.81 -0.52 -6.14
N VAL A 146 -9.92 -0.56 -5.16
CA VAL A 146 -9.14 0.58 -4.69
C VAL A 146 -7.67 0.21 -4.79
N VAL A 147 -6.85 1.11 -5.32
CA VAL A 147 -5.43 0.88 -5.55
C VAL A 147 -4.58 1.86 -4.75
N ILE A 148 -3.36 1.46 -4.42
CA ILE A 148 -2.32 2.33 -3.87
C ILE A 148 -1.35 2.72 -4.99
N ASP A 149 -1.07 4.02 -5.07
CA ASP A 149 -0.02 4.59 -5.93
C ASP A 149 -0.12 4.24 -7.42
N TYR A 150 -1.36 4.10 -7.95
CA TYR A 150 -1.57 3.87 -9.38
C TYR A 150 -2.89 4.48 -9.86
N GLY A 151 -2.87 5.20 -10.97
CA GLY A 151 -4.06 5.83 -11.56
C GLY A 151 -4.58 5.06 -12.78
N PHE A 152 -5.81 4.54 -12.70
CA PHE A 152 -6.52 3.91 -13.82
C PHE A 152 -7.96 4.40 -13.90
N ALA A 153 -8.51 4.47 -15.12
CA ALA A 153 -9.89 4.90 -15.34
C ALA A 153 -10.88 3.95 -14.63
N GLY A 154 -11.79 4.52 -13.83
CA GLY A 154 -12.81 3.77 -13.11
C GLY A 154 -12.36 3.15 -11.78
N VAL A 155 -11.12 3.38 -11.36
CA VAL A 155 -10.58 2.88 -10.08
C VAL A 155 -10.23 4.06 -9.17
N LYS A 156 -10.50 3.91 -7.88
CA LYS A 156 -10.07 4.88 -6.87
C LYS A 156 -8.62 4.63 -6.48
N ASN A 157 -7.80 5.66 -6.59
CA ASN A 157 -6.39 5.63 -6.23
C ASN A 157 -6.15 6.41 -4.93
N ILE A 158 -5.45 5.81 -3.98
CA ILE A 158 -4.91 6.49 -2.80
C ILE A 158 -3.40 6.62 -3.00
N THR A 159 -2.89 7.84 -3.00
CA THR A 159 -1.46 8.09 -3.23
C THR A 159 -0.93 9.15 -2.27
N SER A 160 0.36 9.11 -2.02
CA SER A 160 1.04 10.19 -1.32
C SER A 160 1.21 11.41 -2.22
N ASN A 161 1.30 12.60 -1.63
CA ASN A 161 1.63 13.83 -2.36
C ASN A 161 3.11 13.83 -2.78
N ASN A 162 3.42 12.95 -3.77
CA ASN A 162 4.77 12.75 -4.28
C ASN A 162 5.37 14.06 -4.79
N GLN A 163 4.57 14.91 -5.45
CA GLN A 163 5.04 16.21 -5.95
C GLN A 163 5.51 17.13 -4.82
N ALA A 164 4.69 17.28 -3.77
CA ALA A 164 5.03 18.12 -2.63
C ALA A 164 6.22 17.54 -1.86
N GLY A 165 6.27 16.22 -1.65
CA GLY A 165 7.35 15.55 -0.93
C GLY A 165 8.68 15.68 -1.64
N VAL A 166 8.75 15.36 -2.93
CA VAL A 166 10.00 15.49 -3.71
C VAL A 166 10.46 16.96 -3.77
N ARG A 167 9.54 17.89 -4.02
CA ARG A 167 9.85 19.31 -3.98
C ARG A 167 10.41 19.73 -2.62
N GLN A 168 9.82 19.26 -1.53
CA GLN A 168 10.30 19.57 -0.17
C GLN A 168 11.71 19.04 0.05
N ALA A 169 12.01 17.80 -0.38
CA ALA A 169 13.35 17.20 -0.26
C ALA A 169 14.41 18.01 -1.01
N VAL A 170 14.16 18.31 -2.31
CA VAL A 170 15.10 19.07 -3.14
C VAL A 170 15.29 20.51 -2.61
N THR A 171 14.21 21.18 -2.21
CA THR A 171 14.28 22.52 -1.62
C THR A 171 15.05 22.52 -0.30
N TYR A 172 14.86 21.48 0.52
CA TYR A 172 15.60 21.34 1.77
C TYR A 172 17.11 21.22 1.53
N LEU A 173 17.56 20.37 0.60
CA LEU A 173 18.97 20.25 0.25
C LEU A 173 19.53 21.56 -0.34
N ALA A 174 18.78 22.22 -1.22
CA ALA A 174 19.18 23.51 -1.79
C ALA A 174 19.35 24.60 -0.72
N ASN A 175 18.45 24.64 0.28
CA ASN A 175 18.55 25.59 1.41
C ASN A 175 19.75 25.30 2.33
N LEU A 176 20.24 24.05 2.36
CA LEU A 176 21.49 23.69 3.02
C LEU A 176 22.74 24.06 2.21
N GLY A 177 22.57 24.68 1.03
CA GLY A 177 23.65 25.16 0.16
C GLY A 177 24.06 24.16 -0.94
N HIS A 178 23.45 22.99 -1.03
CA HIS A 178 23.77 22.02 -2.07
C HIS A 178 23.26 22.47 -3.44
N LYS A 179 24.17 22.58 -4.41
CA LYS A 179 23.86 22.91 -5.81
C LYS A 179 23.98 21.69 -6.73
N LYS A 180 24.86 20.74 -6.39
CA LYS A 180 25.08 19.49 -7.09
C LYS A 180 24.33 18.39 -6.33
N ILE A 181 23.13 18.04 -6.82
CA ILE A 181 22.23 17.10 -6.17
C ILE A 181 21.94 15.97 -7.17
N ALA A 182 22.33 14.73 -6.84
CA ALA A 182 21.98 13.57 -7.62
C ALA A 182 20.67 12.94 -7.17
N ASN A 183 20.08 12.10 -8.03
CA ASN A 183 18.88 11.34 -7.76
C ASN A 183 19.12 9.85 -7.99
N ILE A 184 18.94 9.04 -6.94
CA ILE A 184 18.77 7.59 -7.09
C ILE A 184 17.26 7.32 -7.14
N TYR A 185 16.76 7.02 -8.36
CA TYR A 185 15.32 6.88 -8.62
C TYR A 185 14.94 5.41 -8.87
N GLY A 186 13.67 5.05 -8.68
CA GLY A 186 13.13 3.75 -9.08
C GLY A 186 12.99 3.66 -10.61
N ALA A 187 13.03 2.45 -11.16
CA ALA A 187 12.94 2.24 -12.61
C ALA A 187 11.75 2.95 -13.25
N ASP A 188 11.92 3.44 -14.45
CA ASP A 188 10.92 4.24 -15.18
C ASP A 188 9.63 3.46 -15.49
N TYR A 189 9.72 2.13 -15.60
CA TYR A 189 8.55 1.26 -15.77
C TYR A 189 7.73 1.07 -14.49
N LEU A 190 8.27 1.44 -13.32
CA LEU A 190 7.52 1.49 -12.08
C LEU A 190 6.82 2.84 -11.96
N TYR A 191 5.50 2.83 -11.90
CA TYR A 191 4.67 4.04 -11.90
C TYR A 191 5.17 5.12 -10.92
N ILE A 192 5.46 4.75 -9.68
CA ILE A 192 5.97 5.70 -8.66
C ILE A 192 7.42 6.11 -8.95
N GLY A 193 8.24 5.24 -9.52
CA GLY A 193 9.61 5.55 -9.94
C GLY A 193 9.63 6.71 -10.93
N GLY A 194 8.90 6.58 -12.01
CA GLY A 194 8.77 7.62 -13.04
C GLY A 194 8.17 8.94 -12.51
N ILE A 195 7.17 8.85 -11.61
CA ILE A 195 6.55 10.02 -10.98
C ILE A 195 7.56 10.80 -10.12
N ARG A 196 8.28 10.14 -9.22
CA ARG A 196 9.25 10.80 -8.32
C ARG A 196 10.42 11.37 -9.10
N LYS A 197 10.92 10.65 -10.11
CA LYS A 197 11.94 11.13 -11.06
C LYS A 197 11.52 12.44 -11.73
N LYS A 198 10.34 12.47 -12.36
CA LYS A 198 9.79 13.66 -13.03
C LYS A 198 9.64 14.86 -12.07
N PHE A 199 9.21 14.61 -10.82
CA PHE A 199 9.09 15.70 -9.84
C PHE A 199 10.44 16.18 -9.34
N PHE A 200 11.45 15.31 -9.27
CA PHE A 200 12.82 15.72 -8.98
C PHE A 200 13.35 16.64 -10.07
N GLU A 201 13.32 16.22 -11.34
CA GLU A 201 13.73 17.03 -12.48
C GLU A 201 13.03 18.40 -12.52
N THR A 202 11.70 18.39 -12.29
CA THR A 202 10.91 19.63 -12.24
C THR A 202 11.34 20.52 -11.08
N SER A 203 11.71 19.98 -9.93
CA SER A 203 12.14 20.72 -8.75
C SER A 203 13.54 21.34 -8.98
N MET A 204 14.48 20.59 -9.53
CA MET A 204 15.81 21.09 -9.91
C MET A 204 15.69 22.26 -10.90
N LYS A 205 14.89 22.10 -11.96
CA LYS A 205 14.64 23.16 -12.95
C LYS A 205 14.04 24.43 -12.31
N LYS A 206 13.06 24.29 -11.42
CA LYS A 206 12.43 25.44 -10.73
C LYS A 206 13.40 26.19 -9.84
N LEU A 207 14.35 25.49 -9.22
CA LEU A 207 15.40 26.10 -8.39
C LEU A 207 16.60 26.59 -9.21
N LYS A 208 16.56 26.40 -10.55
CA LYS A 208 17.66 26.75 -11.47
C LYS A 208 18.97 26.06 -11.08
N LEU A 209 18.89 24.81 -10.64
CA LEU A 209 20.02 23.94 -10.35
C LEU A 209 20.34 23.09 -11.58
N ASP A 210 21.63 22.94 -11.88
CA ASP A 210 22.07 22.07 -12.95
C ASP A 210 21.82 20.61 -12.61
N LEU A 211 21.41 19.84 -13.61
CA LEU A 211 21.15 18.41 -13.47
C LEU A 211 21.82 17.66 -14.63
N PRO A 212 23.09 17.32 -14.51
CA PRO A 212 23.78 16.43 -15.44
C PRO A 212 23.09 15.07 -15.54
N GLU A 213 23.12 14.46 -16.71
CA GLU A 213 22.47 13.16 -16.95
C GLU A 213 23.05 12.06 -16.02
N GLU A 214 24.35 12.08 -15.79
CA GLU A 214 25.07 11.17 -14.90
C GLU A 214 24.66 11.27 -13.42
N TYR A 215 23.97 12.35 -13.01
CA TYR A 215 23.40 12.48 -11.67
C TYR A 215 22.05 11.77 -11.52
N MET A 216 21.52 11.22 -12.60
CA MET A 216 20.24 10.50 -12.61
C MET A 216 20.49 9.01 -12.72
N VAL A 217 20.55 8.30 -11.58
CA VAL A 217 20.91 6.87 -11.52
C VAL A 217 19.72 6.02 -11.11
N ALA A 218 19.43 4.97 -11.88
CA ALA A 218 18.31 4.08 -11.61
C ALA A 218 18.64 3.11 -10.46
N GLY A 219 17.75 3.05 -9.48
CA GLY A 219 17.76 2.08 -8.39
C GLY A 219 16.64 1.05 -8.56
N GLU A 220 16.42 0.60 -9.74
CA GLU A 220 15.49 -0.44 -10.17
C GLU A 220 14.25 -0.67 -9.25
N PHE A 221 14.28 -1.71 -8.40
CA PHE A 221 13.13 -2.15 -7.58
C PHE A 221 13.04 -1.51 -6.20
N PHE A 222 13.74 -0.41 -5.95
CA PHE A 222 13.76 0.26 -4.64
C PHE A 222 14.39 -0.55 -3.51
N SER A 223 15.18 -1.58 -3.82
CA SER A 223 15.87 -2.38 -2.81
C SER A 223 17.09 -1.67 -2.24
N LYS A 224 17.59 -2.17 -1.10
CA LYS A 224 18.85 -1.71 -0.52
C LYS A 224 20.02 -2.00 -1.44
N GLU A 225 20.01 -3.15 -2.08
CA GLU A 225 21.03 -3.61 -3.04
C GLU A 225 21.08 -2.69 -4.27
N ASP A 226 19.95 -2.22 -4.73
CA ASP A 226 19.86 -1.26 -5.83
C ASP A 226 20.43 0.09 -5.44
N GLY A 227 20.12 0.57 -4.25
CA GLY A 227 20.69 1.81 -3.71
C GLY A 227 22.20 1.75 -3.57
N PHE A 228 22.72 0.59 -3.13
CA PHE A 228 24.16 0.34 -3.04
C PHE A 228 24.83 0.37 -4.43
N ARG A 229 24.27 -0.33 -5.43
CA ARG A 229 24.79 -0.31 -6.80
C ARG A 229 24.74 1.08 -7.43
N ALA A 230 23.63 1.77 -7.30
CA ALA A 230 23.47 3.11 -7.85
C ALA A 230 24.43 4.12 -7.23
N MET A 231 24.68 4.05 -5.92
CA MET A 231 25.61 4.93 -5.27
C MET A 231 27.06 4.65 -5.70
N ASN A 232 27.45 3.39 -5.94
CA ASN A 232 28.78 3.08 -6.47
C ASN A 232 29.01 3.74 -7.84
N GLN A 233 28.01 3.81 -8.72
CA GLN A 233 28.13 4.55 -9.99
C GLN A 233 28.34 6.05 -9.75
N ILE A 234 27.65 6.64 -8.77
CA ILE A 234 27.86 8.05 -8.41
C ILE A 234 29.25 8.30 -7.84
N LEU A 235 29.81 7.35 -7.07
CA LEU A 235 31.15 7.45 -6.50
C LEU A 235 32.27 7.40 -7.56
N GLU A 236 32.00 6.86 -8.74
CA GLU A 236 32.94 6.79 -9.87
C GLU A 236 32.95 8.07 -10.73
N LEU A 237 32.01 9.00 -10.53
CA LEU A 237 31.94 10.24 -11.29
C LEU A 237 33.16 11.14 -10.99
N GLU A 238 33.71 11.80 -12.03
CA GLU A 238 34.76 12.79 -11.87
C GLU A 238 34.23 14.05 -11.16
N ASP A 239 33.05 14.54 -11.58
CA ASP A 239 32.34 15.65 -10.93
C ASP A 239 31.27 15.11 -10.01
N GLN A 240 31.57 14.93 -8.74
CA GLN A 240 30.69 14.29 -7.78
C GLN A 240 29.63 15.26 -7.21
N PRO A 241 28.38 14.78 -6.99
CA PRO A 241 27.37 15.55 -6.27
C PRO A 241 27.76 15.70 -4.79
N THR A 242 27.21 16.71 -4.13
CA THR A 242 27.39 16.91 -2.68
C THR A 242 26.20 16.41 -1.85
N ALA A 243 25.08 16.13 -2.52
CA ALA A 243 23.89 15.57 -1.91
C ALA A 243 23.21 14.59 -2.86
N ILE A 244 22.51 13.62 -2.30
CA ILE A 244 21.74 12.62 -3.04
C ILE A 244 20.31 12.56 -2.49
N PHE A 245 19.33 12.73 -3.37
CA PHE A 245 17.95 12.38 -3.11
C PHE A 245 17.72 10.93 -3.55
N CYS A 246 17.32 10.09 -2.61
CA CYS A 246 16.93 8.72 -2.88
C CYS A 246 15.41 8.59 -2.90
N ALA A 247 14.87 8.00 -3.97
CA ALA A 247 13.43 7.88 -4.16
C ALA A 247 12.74 6.92 -3.15
N SER A 248 13.50 6.23 -2.31
CA SER A 248 13.00 5.50 -1.13
C SER A 248 14.05 5.46 -0.01
N ASP A 249 13.62 5.15 1.20
CA ASP A 249 14.52 4.98 2.35
C ASP A 249 15.40 3.73 2.20
N MET A 250 14.93 2.68 1.53
CA MET A 250 15.74 1.49 1.27
C MET A 250 16.88 1.79 0.31
N LEU A 251 16.63 2.59 -0.74
CA LEU A 251 17.68 3.10 -1.62
C LEU A 251 18.69 3.96 -0.84
N ALA A 252 18.21 4.84 0.05
CA ALA A 252 19.07 5.68 0.88
C ALA A 252 19.96 4.87 1.81
N ILE A 253 19.43 3.83 2.45
CA ILE A 253 20.19 2.93 3.32
C ILE A 253 21.27 2.19 2.52
N GLY A 254 20.94 1.74 1.31
CA GLY A 254 21.93 1.14 0.39
C GLY A 254 23.03 2.12 -0.01
N ALA A 255 22.66 3.35 -0.35
CA ALA A 255 23.60 4.41 -0.70
C ALA A 255 24.54 4.75 0.47
N ILE A 256 24.03 4.86 1.69
CA ILE A 256 24.86 5.07 2.90
C ILE A 256 25.85 3.92 3.09
N GLN A 257 25.41 2.69 2.87
CA GLN A 257 26.30 1.53 2.95
C GLN A 257 27.45 1.60 1.92
N ALA A 258 27.17 1.98 0.68
CA ALA A 258 28.19 2.13 -0.37
C ALA A 258 29.20 3.23 -0.03
N ILE A 259 28.73 4.39 0.46
CA ILE A 259 29.58 5.50 0.90
C ILE A 259 30.54 5.04 2.00
N ASN A 260 30.02 4.35 3.03
CA ASN A 260 30.84 3.85 4.13
C ASN A 260 31.86 2.81 3.67
N GLN A 261 31.49 1.94 2.72
CA GLN A 261 32.41 0.93 2.17
C GLN A 261 33.52 1.57 1.34
N ALA A 262 33.27 2.71 0.71
CA ALA A 262 34.27 3.51 0.00
C ALA A 262 35.18 4.34 0.94
N GLY A 263 35.08 4.16 2.27
CA GLY A 263 35.83 4.92 3.25
C GLY A 263 35.44 6.37 3.43
N LYS A 264 34.25 6.73 2.91
CA LYS A 264 33.63 8.06 3.05
C LYS A 264 32.53 8.01 4.10
N SER A 265 31.96 9.16 4.47
CA SER A 265 30.98 9.26 5.55
C SER A 265 29.79 10.14 5.20
N VAL A 266 28.67 9.86 5.87
CA VAL A 266 27.44 10.64 5.81
C VAL A 266 27.21 11.24 7.20
N PRO A 267 26.99 12.55 7.32
CA PRO A 267 26.80 13.55 6.26
C PRO A 267 28.09 14.21 5.76
N GLU A 268 29.29 13.82 6.23
CA GLU A 268 30.52 14.62 6.06
C GLU A 268 30.96 14.73 4.59
N ASP A 269 30.89 13.66 3.82
CA ASP A 269 31.25 13.69 2.40
C ASP A 269 30.00 13.89 1.53
N TYR A 270 28.87 13.29 1.91
CA TYR A 270 27.61 13.38 1.18
C TYR A 270 26.42 13.58 2.11
N SER A 271 25.53 14.52 1.77
CA SER A 271 24.21 14.58 2.35
C SER A 271 23.26 13.62 1.66
N ILE A 272 22.51 12.83 2.44
CA ILE A 272 21.53 11.86 1.93
C ILE A 272 20.13 12.21 2.46
N ILE A 273 19.14 12.24 1.56
CA ILE A 273 17.74 12.34 1.92
C ILE A 273 16.95 11.21 1.25
N GLY A 274 16.13 10.52 2.02
CA GLY A 274 15.27 9.44 1.57
C GLY A 274 13.82 9.88 1.30
N PHE A 275 12.99 8.89 1.03
CA PHE A 275 11.54 9.01 0.90
C PHE A 275 10.91 7.76 1.47
N ASP A 276 9.78 7.82 2.16
CA ASP A 276 8.89 6.84 2.79
C ASP A 276 8.75 7.05 4.30
N GLY A 277 9.81 7.38 5.03
CA GLY A 277 9.80 7.56 6.48
C GLY A 277 9.62 6.23 7.22
N ILE A 278 10.32 5.17 6.77
CA ILE A 278 10.28 3.86 7.44
C ILE A 278 11.02 3.89 8.77
N ASP A 279 10.59 3.05 9.73
CA ASP A 279 11.20 3.01 11.07
C ASP A 279 12.67 2.63 11.04
N LEU A 280 13.08 1.76 10.10
CA LEU A 280 14.47 1.36 9.94
C LEU A 280 15.40 2.56 9.71
N GLY A 281 14.94 3.57 8.92
CA GLY A 281 15.71 4.80 8.70
C GLY A 281 15.96 5.61 9.98
N GLN A 282 15.12 5.45 11.00
CA GLN A 282 15.29 6.11 12.30
C GLN A 282 16.11 5.29 13.29
N MET A 283 16.41 4.02 12.96
CA MET A 283 17.19 3.09 13.80
C MET A 283 18.66 2.99 13.38
N ILE A 284 19.00 3.44 12.18
CA ILE A 284 20.40 3.49 11.71
C ILE A 284 21.15 4.69 12.31
N SER A 285 22.46 4.66 12.27
CA SER A 285 23.33 5.78 12.64
C SER A 285 24.25 6.12 11.47
N PRO A 286 24.22 7.36 10.98
CA PRO A 286 23.35 8.49 11.35
C PRO A 286 21.88 8.25 10.98
N ARG A 287 20.93 8.83 11.75
CA ARG A 287 19.49 8.72 11.48
C ARG A 287 19.13 9.38 10.15
N LEU A 288 18.34 8.68 9.35
CA LEU A 288 17.99 9.13 8.01
C LEU A 288 17.08 10.36 8.02
N THR A 289 17.48 11.41 7.33
CA THR A 289 16.60 12.51 6.90
C THR A 289 15.74 11.99 5.75
N THR A 290 14.40 12.13 5.84
CA THR A 290 13.50 11.51 4.87
C THR A 290 12.18 12.26 4.75
N ILE A 291 11.50 12.08 3.62
CA ILE A 291 10.11 12.48 3.42
C ILE A 291 9.20 11.34 3.87
N LYS A 292 8.45 11.56 4.92
CA LYS A 292 7.54 10.54 5.46
C LYS A 292 6.21 10.54 4.74
N GLN A 293 5.76 9.34 4.36
CA GLN A 293 4.41 9.03 3.91
C GLN A 293 3.52 8.67 5.12
N ASP A 294 2.30 9.20 5.18
CA ASP A 294 1.32 8.79 6.20
C ASP A 294 0.63 7.49 5.80
N THR A 295 1.37 6.38 5.95
CA THR A 295 0.91 5.02 5.62
C THR A 295 -0.35 4.63 6.38
N THR A 296 -0.49 5.10 7.62
CA THR A 296 -1.68 4.87 8.46
C THR A 296 -2.91 5.53 7.84
N LYS A 297 -2.79 6.78 7.41
CA LYS A 297 -3.89 7.50 6.75
C LYS A 297 -4.21 6.88 5.40
N MET A 298 -3.19 6.47 4.61
CA MET A 298 -3.39 5.80 3.33
C MET A 298 -4.22 4.52 3.47
N GLY A 299 -3.84 3.61 4.38
CA GLY A 299 -4.57 2.36 4.61
C GLY A 299 -5.99 2.58 5.11
N LYS A 300 -6.18 3.51 6.08
CA LYS A 300 -7.52 3.87 6.58
C LYS A 300 -8.41 4.48 5.48
N MET A 301 -7.84 5.31 4.60
CA MET A 301 -8.59 5.90 3.48
C MET A 301 -8.96 4.85 2.45
N ALA A 302 -8.05 3.95 2.09
CA ALA A 302 -8.33 2.84 1.19
C ALA A 302 -9.48 1.97 1.72
N ALA A 303 -9.44 1.60 2.99
CA ALA A 303 -10.52 0.84 3.65
C ALA A 303 -11.86 1.57 3.60
N LYS A 304 -11.90 2.86 3.97
CA LYS A 304 -13.12 3.67 3.90
C LYS A 304 -13.69 3.72 2.48
N GLN A 305 -12.83 3.90 1.46
CA GLN A 305 -13.29 3.94 0.08
C GLN A 305 -13.85 2.60 -0.39
N ILE A 306 -13.23 1.48 -0.01
CA ILE A 306 -13.75 0.13 -0.29
C ILE A 306 -15.12 -0.06 0.34
N LEU A 307 -15.30 0.27 1.61
CA LEU A 307 -16.58 0.12 2.31
C LEU A 307 -17.68 0.99 1.68
N ILE A 308 -17.35 2.21 1.24
CA ILE A 308 -18.29 3.07 0.49
C ILE A 308 -18.70 2.40 -0.84
N LEU A 309 -17.75 1.84 -1.59
CA LEU A 309 -18.02 1.19 -2.87
C LEU A 309 -18.82 -0.10 -2.72
N ILE A 310 -18.66 -0.83 -1.63
CA ILE A 310 -19.45 -2.03 -1.32
C ILE A 310 -20.90 -1.64 -0.93
N ALA A 311 -21.06 -0.57 -0.14
CA ALA A 311 -22.37 -0.13 0.34
C ALA A 311 -23.26 0.41 -0.79
N ASP A 312 -22.68 1.04 -1.80
CA ASP A 312 -23.43 1.64 -2.91
C ASP A 312 -22.90 1.17 -4.28
N LYS A 313 -23.37 0.01 -4.69
CA LYS A 313 -23.02 -0.60 -6.00
C LYS A 313 -23.68 0.11 -7.19
N THR A 314 -24.60 1.04 -6.95
CA THR A 314 -25.36 1.72 -8.01
C THR A 314 -24.68 2.97 -8.53
N LYS A 315 -23.77 3.55 -7.76
CA LYS A 315 -23.01 4.73 -8.19
C LYS A 315 -22.02 4.43 -9.31
N PRO A 316 -21.92 5.32 -10.30
CA PRO A 316 -20.89 5.18 -11.33
C PRO A 316 -19.51 5.20 -10.67
N ARG A 317 -18.64 4.29 -11.12
CA ARG A 317 -17.25 4.25 -10.66
C ARG A 317 -16.48 5.35 -11.36
N ILE A 318 -16.24 6.42 -10.63
CA ILE A 318 -15.45 7.55 -11.13
C ILE A 318 -13.99 7.31 -10.70
N ALA A 319 -13.07 7.43 -11.66
CA ALA A 319 -11.65 7.50 -11.34
C ALA A 319 -11.43 8.73 -10.44
N GLU A 320 -10.91 8.50 -9.25
CA GLU A 320 -10.62 9.56 -8.30
C GLU A 320 -9.26 9.26 -7.65
N THR A 321 -8.39 10.25 -7.67
CA THR A 321 -7.13 10.17 -6.91
C THR A 321 -7.25 10.97 -5.63
N ILE A 322 -7.15 10.29 -4.52
CA ILE A 322 -7.14 10.86 -3.18
C ILE A 322 -5.68 10.95 -2.72
N THR A 323 -5.23 12.17 -2.51
CA THR A 323 -3.84 12.44 -2.16
C THR A 323 -3.69 12.61 -0.66
N VAL A 324 -2.68 11.96 -0.08
CA VAL A 324 -2.30 12.06 1.33
C VAL A 324 -1.01 12.86 1.44
N ASP A 325 -0.99 13.88 2.29
CA ASP A 325 0.17 14.73 2.47
C ASP A 325 1.37 13.99 3.04
N THR A 326 2.55 14.47 2.67
CA THR A 326 3.86 14.01 3.14
C THR A 326 4.55 15.10 3.93
N TYR A 327 5.49 14.74 4.78
CA TYR A 327 6.26 15.70 5.59
C TYR A 327 7.70 15.27 5.80
N LEU A 328 8.59 16.26 5.93
CA LEU A 328 10.01 16.04 6.20
C LEU A 328 10.22 15.57 7.65
N ILE A 329 11.00 14.52 7.81
CA ILE A 329 11.63 14.13 9.08
C ILE A 329 13.10 14.50 9.02
N ASN A 330 13.53 15.37 9.89
CA ASN A 330 14.95 15.72 10.04
C ASN A 330 15.66 14.58 10.80
N GLY A 331 16.68 14.04 10.14
CA GLY A 331 17.64 13.10 10.73
C GLY A 331 19.01 13.74 10.87
N GLU A 332 20.03 12.93 10.66
CA GLU A 332 21.45 13.30 10.84
C GLU A 332 22.26 13.08 9.54
N THR A 333 21.59 12.61 8.45
CA THR A 333 22.25 12.29 7.18
C THR A 333 22.44 13.49 6.26
N THR A 334 22.14 14.69 6.71
CA THR A 334 22.30 15.94 5.93
C THR A 334 23.03 16.99 6.74
N LYS A 335 23.84 17.81 6.07
CA LYS A 335 24.55 18.93 6.68
C LYS A 335 24.46 20.22 5.84
N VAL A 336 24.74 21.35 6.46
CA VAL A 336 24.93 22.61 5.74
C VAL A 336 26.26 22.54 4.97
N LEU A 337 26.18 22.80 3.66
CA LEU A 337 27.38 22.93 2.84
C LEU A 337 27.92 24.37 3.00
N ARG A 338 29.11 24.49 3.56
CA ARG A 338 29.79 25.75 3.81
C ARG A 338 30.61 26.21 2.60
#